data_f547e985ed29b6d752a185e4e049a7b9
#
_entry.id   f547e985ed29b6d752a185e4e049a7b9
#
_cell.length_a   1.000
_cell.length_b   1.000
_cell.length_c   1.000
_cell.angle_alpha   90.00
_cell.angle_beta   90.00
_cell.angle_gamma   90.00
#
_symmetry.space_group_name_H-M   'P 1'
#
loop_
_entity.id
_entity.type
_entity.pdbx_description
1 polymer ?
#
loop_
_entity_poly.entity_id
_entity_poly.type
_entity_poly.pdbx_seq_one_letter_code
_entity_poly.pdbx_strand_id
1 'polypeptide(L)'
;MKIILDFDDVIVDTLGSVCKLYNKETGSMADPSHFTEWDVDKVYKDFSKYFYLFDFSHAIEKNNSLKYVKELCDNHDVYIATASHIDKFNQKYLWLLKHAPFIKEDNIMLIKDKSLLRGDIIVDDAPHNFGGDFKYKFIYNSNHNIDCDLKGVKRIDTLKEVVDFVYQIDRNHI
;
A
#
# COMPACT_ATOMS: atom_id res chain seq x y z
N MET A 1 5.64 4.85 18.09
CA MET A 1 4.76 5.59 17.14
C MET A 1 3.64 4.70 16.64
N LYS A 2 2.52 5.32 16.20
CA LYS A 2 1.43 4.65 15.48
C LYS A 2 1.65 4.87 13.99
N ILE A 3 1.92 3.78 13.24
CA ILE A 3 2.25 3.79 11.82
C ILE A 3 1.15 3.07 11.05
N ILE A 4 0.57 3.72 10.06
CA ILE A 4 -0.49 3.15 9.22
C ILE A 4 0.05 2.96 7.81
N LEU A 5 -0.04 1.74 7.30
CA LEU A 5 0.40 1.35 5.97
C LEU A 5 -0.79 0.91 5.13
N ASP A 6 -0.85 1.33 3.88
CA ASP A 6 -1.74 0.67 2.92
C ASP A 6 -1.23 -0.73 2.58
N PHE A 7 -2.10 -1.54 2.03
CA PHE A 7 -1.78 -2.89 1.57
C PHE A 7 -1.38 -2.92 0.10
N ASP A 8 -2.26 -2.40 -0.77
CA ASP A 8 -2.10 -2.44 -2.22
C ASP A 8 -0.98 -1.48 -2.66
N ASP A 9 -0.09 -1.95 -3.49
CA ASP A 9 1.06 -1.21 -4.03
C ASP A 9 1.99 -0.53 -3.00
N VAL A 10 1.81 -0.86 -1.71
CA VAL A 10 2.72 -0.51 -0.60
C VAL A 10 3.36 -1.78 -0.02
N ILE A 11 2.56 -2.77 0.41
CA ILE A 11 3.05 -4.05 0.94
C ILE A 11 3.16 -5.09 -0.17
N VAL A 12 2.17 -5.18 -1.04
CA VAL A 12 2.12 -6.11 -2.17
C VAL A 12 2.12 -5.35 -3.49
N ASP A 13 2.70 -5.96 -4.53
CA ASP A 13 2.66 -5.49 -5.92
C ASP A 13 1.31 -5.89 -6.56
N THR A 14 0.25 -5.17 -6.18
CA THR A 14 -1.11 -5.45 -6.66
C THR A 14 -1.24 -5.13 -8.15
N LEU A 15 -0.84 -3.94 -8.57
CA LEU A 15 -0.95 -3.52 -9.98
C LEU A 15 -0.16 -4.45 -10.89
N GLY A 16 1.09 -4.78 -10.54
CA GLY A 16 1.92 -5.70 -11.33
C GLY A 16 1.33 -7.12 -11.40
N SER A 17 0.71 -7.59 -10.31
CA SER A 17 0.03 -8.89 -10.27
C SER A 17 -1.23 -8.89 -11.13
N VAL A 18 -2.01 -7.83 -11.10
CA VAL A 18 -3.22 -7.64 -11.92
C VAL A 18 -2.85 -7.53 -13.41
N CYS A 19 -1.76 -6.82 -13.76
CA CYS A 19 -1.24 -6.77 -15.13
C CYS A 19 -0.93 -8.17 -15.68
N LYS A 20 -0.28 -9.02 -14.87
CA LYS A 20 0.02 -10.41 -15.28
C LYS A 20 -1.26 -11.22 -15.56
N LEU A 21 -2.28 -11.08 -14.70
CA LEU A 21 -3.57 -11.74 -14.88
C LEU A 21 -4.26 -11.24 -16.17
N TYR A 22 -4.33 -9.91 -16.35
CA TYR A 22 -4.91 -9.28 -17.53
C TYR A 22 -4.23 -9.75 -18.82
N ASN A 23 -2.90 -9.74 -18.86
CA ASN A 23 -2.12 -10.16 -20.01
C ASN A 23 -2.35 -11.64 -20.36
N LYS A 24 -2.42 -12.50 -19.34
CA LYS A 24 -2.68 -13.93 -19.52
C LYS A 24 -4.04 -14.18 -20.17
N GLU A 25 -5.07 -13.42 -19.78
CA GLU A 25 -6.44 -13.66 -20.25
C GLU A 25 -6.76 -12.96 -21.57
N THR A 26 -6.13 -11.81 -21.84
CA THR A 26 -6.45 -10.99 -23.03
C THR A 26 -5.42 -11.07 -24.13
N GLY A 27 -4.23 -11.60 -23.87
CA GLY A 27 -3.09 -11.55 -24.77
C GLY A 27 -2.46 -10.15 -24.89
N SER A 28 -2.83 -9.21 -24.01
CA SER A 28 -2.27 -7.86 -23.94
C SER A 28 -0.86 -7.84 -23.33
N MET A 29 -0.25 -6.66 -23.32
CA MET A 29 1.06 -6.42 -22.69
C MET A 29 0.96 -5.22 -21.73
N ALA A 30 -0.01 -5.29 -20.81
CA ALA A 30 -0.13 -4.28 -19.76
C ALA A 30 1.08 -4.36 -18.82
N ASP A 31 1.60 -3.19 -18.47
CA ASP A 31 2.72 -3.03 -17.53
C ASP A 31 2.38 -1.89 -16.57
N PRO A 32 2.76 -1.96 -15.28
CA PRO A 32 2.50 -0.90 -14.31
C PRO A 32 2.95 0.50 -14.77
N SER A 33 4.01 0.58 -15.60
CA SER A 33 4.51 1.85 -16.14
C SER A 33 3.55 2.55 -17.10
N HIS A 34 2.57 1.83 -17.64
CA HIS A 34 1.58 2.40 -18.55
C HIS A 34 0.49 3.19 -17.82
N PHE A 35 0.30 2.97 -16.54
CA PHE A 35 -0.78 3.59 -15.75
C PHE A 35 -0.30 4.91 -15.15
N THR A 36 -0.47 5.99 -15.88
CA THR A 36 -0.11 7.36 -15.48
C THR A 36 -1.29 8.12 -14.86
N GLU A 37 -2.48 7.49 -14.84
CA GLU A 37 -3.70 8.03 -14.24
C GLU A 37 -4.29 7.02 -13.27
N TRP A 38 -5.08 7.52 -12.30
CA TRP A 38 -5.82 6.68 -11.36
C TRP A 38 -6.90 5.82 -12.01
N ASP A 39 -7.52 6.33 -13.08
CA ASP A 39 -8.53 5.61 -13.85
C ASP A 39 -7.88 4.63 -14.84
N VAL A 40 -7.67 3.41 -14.37
CA VAL A 40 -6.99 2.33 -15.13
C VAL A 40 -7.73 1.92 -16.42
N ASP A 41 -9.06 2.13 -16.48
CA ASP A 41 -9.86 1.76 -17.65
C ASP A 41 -9.66 2.72 -18.84
N LYS A 42 -9.07 3.91 -18.60
CA LYS A 42 -8.61 4.79 -19.68
C LYS A 42 -7.37 4.26 -20.39
N VAL A 43 -6.56 3.45 -19.71
CA VAL A 43 -5.34 2.87 -20.26
C VAL A 43 -5.64 1.55 -20.99
N TYR A 44 -6.35 0.67 -20.30
CA TYR A 44 -6.78 -0.61 -20.87
C TYR A 44 -8.25 -0.86 -20.59
N LYS A 45 -9.01 -1.16 -21.64
CA LYS A 45 -10.46 -1.39 -21.54
C LYS A 45 -10.80 -2.48 -20.52
N ASP A 46 -11.74 -2.21 -19.65
CA ASP A 46 -12.25 -3.14 -18.63
C ASP A 46 -11.16 -3.67 -17.68
N PHE A 47 -10.04 -2.96 -17.52
CA PHE A 47 -8.93 -3.42 -16.68
C PHE A 47 -9.32 -3.46 -15.20
N SER A 48 -10.13 -2.51 -14.74
CA SER A 48 -10.57 -2.40 -13.33
C SER A 48 -11.23 -3.67 -12.81
N LYS A 49 -11.93 -4.45 -13.65
CA LYS A 49 -12.54 -5.72 -13.26
C LYS A 49 -11.51 -6.76 -12.80
N TYR A 50 -10.26 -6.67 -13.27
CA TYR A 50 -9.23 -7.65 -12.92
C TYR A 50 -8.71 -7.47 -11.49
N PHE A 51 -8.84 -6.29 -10.88
CA PHE A 51 -8.63 -6.14 -9.44
C PHE A 51 -9.64 -6.97 -8.64
N TYR A 52 -10.87 -7.09 -9.14
CA TYR A 52 -11.88 -7.93 -8.52
C TYR A 52 -11.68 -9.41 -8.81
N LEU A 53 -11.18 -9.77 -9.99
CA LEU A 53 -10.91 -11.17 -10.35
C LEU A 53 -9.63 -11.70 -9.71
N PHE A 54 -8.67 -10.83 -9.41
CA PHE A 54 -7.38 -11.24 -8.85
C PHE A 54 -7.55 -11.95 -7.50
N ASP A 55 -6.91 -13.11 -7.36
CA ASP A 55 -6.85 -13.87 -6.10
C ASP A 55 -5.62 -13.44 -5.30
N PHE A 56 -5.85 -12.72 -4.20
CA PHE A 56 -4.79 -12.22 -3.32
C PHE A 56 -3.98 -13.30 -2.62
N SER A 57 -4.42 -14.57 -2.64
CA SER A 57 -3.56 -15.67 -2.16
C SER A 57 -2.26 -15.79 -2.97
N HIS A 58 -2.26 -15.27 -4.20
CA HIS A 58 -1.11 -15.21 -5.12
C HIS A 58 -0.42 -13.84 -5.15
N ALA A 59 -0.79 -12.92 -4.27
CA ALA A 59 -0.16 -11.61 -4.21
C ALA A 59 1.34 -11.71 -3.89
N ILE A 60 2.13 -10.90 -4.59
CA ILE A 60 3.59 -10.89 -4.46
C ILE A 60 4.00 -9.69 -3.59
N GLU A 61 4.89 -9.94 -2.65
CA GLU A 61 5.51 -8.89 -1.85
C GLU A 61 6.19 -7.83 -2.72
N LYS A 62 6.02 -6.55 -2.37
CA LYS A 62 6.64 -5.42 -3.05
C LYS A 62 7.96 -5.03 -2.39
N ASN A 63 9.06 -5.05 -3.15
CA ASN A 63 10.37 -4.48 -2.75
C ASN A 63 10.84 -4.87 -1.34
N ASN A 64 10.70 -6.16 -0.94
CA ASN A 64 11.03 -6.65 0.41
C ASN A 64 10.27 -5.91 1.53
N SER A 65 9.04 -5.51 1.29
CA SER A 65 8.21 -4.76 2.23
C SER A 65 8.07 -5.44 3.59
N LEU A 66 7.89 -6.76 3.61
CA LEU A 66 7.69 -7.53 4.85
C LEU A 66 8.87 -7.41 5.82
N LYS A 67 10.09 -7.35 5.29
CA LYS A 67 11.28 -7.10 6.11
C LYS A 67 11.16 -5.77 6.85
N TYR A 68 10.81 -4.72 6.14
CA TYR A 68 10.71 -3.36 6.71
C TYR A 68 9.50 -3.19 7.61
N VAL A 69 8.37 -3.79 7.25
CA VAL A 69 7.19 -3.84 8.12
C VAL A 69 7.51 -4.53 9.44
N LYS A 70 8.26 -5.65 9.38
CA LYS A 70 8.71 -6.34 10.61
C LYS A 70 9.58 -5.44 11.48
N GLU A 71 10.57 -4.76 10.89
CA GLU A 71 11.43 -3.82 11.61
C GLU A 71 10.63 -2.70 12.31
N LEU A 72 9.58 -2.19 11.65
CA LEU A 72 8.67 -1.22 12.26
C LEU A 72 7.85 -1.83 13.39
N CYS A 73 7.34 -3.06 13.23
CA CYS A 73 6.56 -3.76 14.25
C CYS A 73 7.37 -4.09 15.51
N ASP A 74 8.69 -4.24 15.41
CA ASP A 74 9.54 -4.58 16.56
C ASP A 74 9.56 -3.46 17.63
N ASN A 75 9.29 -2.20 17.26
CA ASN A 75 9.37 -1.04 18.17
C ASN A 75 8.16 -0.11 18.12
N HIS A 76 7.21 -0.32 17.20
CA HIS A 76 6.10 0.60 16.97
C HIS A 76 4.78 -0.15 16.77
N ASP A 77 3.66 0.55 16.94
CA ASP A 77 2.32 0.03 16.65
C ASP A 77 2.03 0.22 15.16
N VAL A 78 2.17 -0.86 14.38
CA VAL A 78 1.88 -0.86 12.94
C VAL A 78 0.47 -1.35 12.68
N TYR A 79 -0.26 -0.63 11.85
CA TYR A 79 -1.61 -0.92 11.38
C TYR A 79 -1.63 -1.03 9.87
N ILE A 80 -2.42 -1.96 9.35
CA ILE A 80 -2.70 -2.07 7.92
C ILE A 80 -4.10 -1.55 7.66
N ALA A 81 -4.22 -0.57 6.78
CA ALA A 81 -5.50 0.05 6.41
C ALA A 81 -5.73 -0.07 4.90
N THR A 82 -6.59 -0.98 4.48
CA THR A 82 -6.86 -1.22 3.05
C THR A 82 -8.30 -0.88 2.68
N ALA A 83 -8.50 -0.25 1.51
CA ALA A 83 -9.80 -0.05 0.89
C ALA A 83 -10.12 -1.23 -0.04
N SER A 84 -11.19 -1.98 0.22
CA SER A 84 -11.50 -3.18 -0.55
C SER A 84 -12.98 -3.53 -0.50
N HIS A 85 -13.44 -4.44 -1.36
CA HIS A 85 -14.65 -5.22 -1.11
C HIS A 85 -14.39 -6.24 -0.01
N ILE A 86 -15.43 -6.62 0.73
CA ILE A 86 -15.31 -7.52 1.88
C ILE A 86 -14.67 -8.88 1.50
N ASP A 87 -15.03 -9.42 0.35
CA ASP A 87 -14.49 -10.71 -0.12
C ASP A 87 -12.98 -10.62 -0.41
N LYS A 88 -12.53 -9.50 -0.96
CA LYS A 88 -11.11 -9.24 -1.23
C LYS A 88 -10.36 -8.89 0.04
N PHE A 89 -11.00 -8.20 0.98
CA PHE A 89 -10.42 -7.96 2.30
C PHE A 89 -10.11 -9.27 3.01
N ASN A 90 -11.03 -10.24 2.99
CA ASN A 90 -10.78 -11.56 3.58
C ASN A 90 -9.54 -12.24 2.97
N GLN A 91 -9.36 -12.18 1.65
CA GLN A 91 -8.16 -12.73 1.00
C GLN A 91 -6.88 -12.01 1.43
N LYS A 92 -6.89 -10.67 1.49
CA LYS A 92 -5.77 -9.84 1.96
C LYS A 92 -5.44 -10.12 3.43
N TYR A 93 -6.47 -10.23 4.26
CA TYR A 93 -6.33 -10.58 5.68
C TYR A 93 -5.66 -11.95 5.85
N LEU A 94 -6.13 -12.98 5.16
CA LEU A 94 -5.52 -14.31 5.21
C LEU A 94 -4.09 -14.31 4.67
N TRP A 95 -3.81 -13.51 3.65
CA TRP A 95 -2.45 -13.32 3.14
C TRP A 95 -1.54 -12.72 4.21
N LEU A 96 -2.00 -11.67 4.91
CA LEU A 96 -1.25 -11.05 6.01
C LEU A 96 -0.99 -12.03 7.16
N LEU A 97 -1.99 -12.79 7.59
CA LEU A 97 -1.80 -13.80 8.64
C LEU A 97 -0.73 -14.83 8.28
N LYS A 98 -0.67 -15.22 7.01
CA LYS A 98 0.30 -16.19 6.51
C LYS A 98 1.70 -15.62 6.35
N HIS A 99 1.83 -14.42 5.78
CA HIS A 99 3.11 -13.85 5.35
C HIS A 99 3.69 -12.82 6.32
N ALA A 100 2.85 -12.19 7.14
CA ALA A 100 3.21 -11.16 8.11
C ALA A 100 2.65 -11.44 9.52
N PRO A 101 2.88 -12.66 10.11
CA PRO A 101 2.30 -13.04 11.41
C PRO A 101 2.78 -12.18 12.58
N PHE A 102 3.73 -11.28 12.36
CA PHE A 102 4.21 -10.28 13.31
C PHE A 102 3.29 -9.05 13.41
N ILE A 103 2.33 -8.88 12.48
CA ILE A 103 1.29 -7.87 12.58
C ILE A 103 0.16 -8.43 13.46
N LYS A 104 -0.27 -7.67 14.47
CA LYS A 104 -1.41 -8.04 15.31
C LYS A 104 -2.69 -8.06 14.46
N GLU A 105 -3.51 -9.11 14.59
CA GLU A 105 -4.76 -9.24 13.83
C GLU A 105 -5.69 -8.03 14.01
N ASP A 106 -5.80 -7.52 15.24
CA ASP A 106 -6.61 -6.33 15.58
C ASP A 106 -6.12 -5.02 14.90
N ASN A 107 -4.92 -5.05 14.33
CA ASN A 107 -4.33 -3.91 13.63
C ASN A 107 -4.60 -3.96 12.11
N ILE A 108 -5.39 -4.92 11.61
CA ILE A 108 -5.73 -5.05 10.19
C ILE A 108 -7.14 -4.51 9.98
N MET A 109 -7.28 -3.45 9.17
CA MET A 109 -8.50 -2.69 9.01
C MET A 109 -8.99 -2.65 7.57
N LEU A 110 -10.30 -2.89 7.37
CA LEU A 110 -11.01 -2.52 6.14
C LEU A 110 -11.58 -1.11 6.31
N ILE A 111 -11.05 -0.16 5.57
CA ILE A 111 -11.50 1.23 5.61
C ILE A 111 -11.38 1.89 4.23
N LYS A 112 -12.47 2.44 3.73
CA LYS A 112 -12.50 3.14 2.44
C LYS A 112 -12.11 4.60 2.55
N ASP A 113 -12.59 5.26 3.59
CA ASP A 113 -12.29 6.68 3.85
C ASP A 113 -11.17 6.78 4.89
N LYS A 114 -9.94 6.86 4.40
CA LYS A 114 -8.75 6.98 5.25
C LYS A 114 -8.61 8.36 5.90
N SER A 115 -9.44 9.36 5.52
CA SER A 115 -9.48 10.65 6.21
C SER A 115 -9.97 10.54 7.66
N LEU A 116 -10.64 9.44 8.01
CA LEU A 116 -11.07 9.13 9.38
C LEU A 116 -9.93 8.61 10.29
N LEU A 117 -8.78 8.31 9.71
CA LEU A 117 -7.64 7.77 10.45
C LEU A 117 -6.78 8.86 11.07
N ARG A 118 -6.14 8.49 12.19
CA ARG A 118 -5.14 9.32 12.85
C ARG A 118 -3.97 8.49 13.36
N GLY A 119 -2.78 9.04 13.29
CA GLY A 119 -1.56 8.37 13.74
C GLY A 119 -0.35 9.27 13.62
N ASP A 120 0.83 8.72 13.86
CA ASP A 120 2.06 9.48 13.67
C ASP A 120 2.48 9.48 12.19
N ILE A 121 2.36 8.32 11.54
CA ILE A 121 2.79 8.12 10.13
C ILE A 121 1.67 7.46 9.34
N ILE A 122 1.45 7.92 8.11
CA ILE A 122 0.72 7.18 7.07
C ILE A 122 1.61 6.98 5.84
N VAL A 123 1.54 5.76 5.26
CA VAL A 123 2.16 5.41 3.98
C VAL A 123 1.09 4.87 3.05
N ASP A 124 0.94 5.47 1.90
CA ASP A 124 -0.08 5.13 0.91
C ASP A 124 0.42 5.45 -0.50
N ASP A 125 -0.09 4.82 -1.54
CA ASP A 125 0.22 5.16 -2.93
C ASP A 125 -0.84 6.08 -3.56
N ALA A 126 -2.01 6.19 -2.93
CA ALA A 126 -3.14 6.97 -3.41
C ALA A 126 -3.13 8.41 -2.88
N PRO A 127 -3.00 9.43 -3.75
CA PRO A 127 -2.90 10.84 -3.36
C PRO A 127 -4.07 11.34 -2.51
N HIS A 128 -5.26 10.78 -2.69
CA HIS A 128 -6.48 11.18 -1.98
C HIS A 128 -6.60 10.62 -0.56
N ASN A 129 -5.70 9.73 -0.12
CA ASN A 129 -5.75 9.09 1.19
C ASN A 129 -5.07 9.88 2.33
N PHE A 130 -4.50 11.07 2.03
CA PHE A 130 -3.75 11.87 3.01
C PHE A 130 -4.59 12.90 3.79
N GLY A 131 -5.94 12.78 3.75
CA GLY A 131 -6.86 13.68 4.47
C GLY A 131 -6.90 13.51 5.99
N GLY A 132 -6.39 12.39 6.53
CA GLY A 132 -6.39 12.09 7.95
C GLY A 132 -5.41 12.93 8.78
N ASP A 133 -5.51 12.80 10.12
CA ASP A 133 -4.65 13.49 11.08
C ASP A 133 -3.34 12.70 11.32
N PHE A 134 -2.30 13.07 10.58
CA PHE A 134 -0.99 12.43 10.62
C PHE A 134 0.12 13.47 10.71
N LYS A 135 1.09 13.21 11.61
CA LYS A 135 2.27 14.06 11.76
C LYS A 135 3.20 13.99 10.55
N TYR A 136 3.35 12.78 9.99
CA TYR A 136 4.18 12.52 8.81
C TYR A 136 3.41 11.71 7.78
N LYS A 137 3.53 12.10 6.51
CA LYS A 137 2.81 11.52 5.39
C LYS A 137 3.80 11.12 4.31
N PHE A 138 3.72 9.87 3.85
CA PHE A 138 4.60 9.33 2.82
C PHE A 138 3.77 8.76 1.69
N ILE A 139 4.01 9.26 0.47
CA ILE A 139 3.45 8.66 -0.74
C ILE A 139 4.46 7.68 -1.35
N TYR A 140 4.02 6.44 -1.54
CA TYR A 140 4.81 5.44 -2.25
C TYR A 140 4.76 5.75 -3.74
N ASN A 141 5.94 5.92 -4.37
CA ASN A 141 6.02 6.29 -5.77
C ASN A 141 5.38 5.23 -6.67
N SER A 142 4.52 5.70 -7.54
CA SER A 142 3.87 4.93 -8.60
C SER A 142 3.63 5.86 -9.79
N ASN A 143 3.53 5.31 -11.00
CA ASN A 143 3.35 6.14 -12.19
C ASN A 143 2.05 6.95 -12.16
N HIS A 144 0.98 6.41 -11.56
CA HIS A 144 -0.31 7.10 -11.44
C HIS A 144 -0.29 8.30 -10.46
N ASN A 145 0.76 8.44 -9.65
CA ASN A 145 0.87 9.53 -8.69
C ASN A 145 2.11 10.42 -8.89
N ILE A 146 2.94 10.13 -9.91
CA ILE A 146 4.24 10.79 -10.08
C ILE A 146 4.13 12.32 -10.24
N ASP A 147 3.09 12.79 -10.91
CA ASP A 147 2.84 14.21 -11.18
C ASP A 147 2.00 14.89 -10.10
N CYS A 148 1.60 14.16 -9.03
CA CYS A 148 0.83 14.75 -7.94
C CYS A 148 1.71 15.60 -7.04
N ASP A 149 1.42 16.91 -6.98
CA ASP A 149 2.01 17.82 -5.98
C ASP A 149 1.21 17.74 -4.68
N LEU A 150 1.79 17.09 -3.67
CA LEU A 150 1.17 16.90 -2.37
C LEU A 150 1.96 17.67 -1.30
N LYS A 151 1.45 18.83 -0.92
CA LYS A 151 2.08 19.65 0.11
C LYS A 151 2.20 18.89 1.45
N GLY A 152 3.43 18.83 1.96
CA GLY A 152 3.70 18.17 3.24
C GLY A 152 3.73 16.63 3.20
N VAL A 153 3.68 16.03 2.02
CA VAL A 153 3.83 14.57 1.82
C VAL A 153 5.20 14.30 1.23
N LYS A 154 5.95 13.38 1.84
CA LYS A 154 7.27 12.94 1.35
C LYS A 154 7.10 11.75 0.40
N ARG A 155 7.81 11.75 -0.73
CA ARG A 155 7.85 10.62 -1.67
C ARG A 155 8.89 9.60 -1.24
N ILE A 156 8.55 8.31 -1.44
CA ILE A 156 9.43 7.17 -1.16
C ILE A 156 9.30 6.12 -2.28
N ASP A 157 10.39 5.39 -2.51
CA ASP A 157 10.43 4.25 -3.43
C ASP A 157 10.38 2.91 -2.70
N THR A 158 10.69 2.90 -1.42
CA THR A 158 10.69 1.69 -0.57
C THR A 158 10.30 2.01 0.86
N LEU A 159 9.75 1.04 1.58
CA LEU A 159 9.48 1.16 3.03
C LEU A 159 10.76 1.29 3.87
N LYS A 160 11.94 0.97 3.30
CA LYS A 160 13.22 1.24 3.96
C LYS A 160 13.38 2.71 4.35
N GLU A 161 12.93 3.62 3.49
CA GLU A 161 13.04 5.06 3.75
C GLU A 161 12.17 5.50 4.93
N VAL A 162 11.03 4.84 5.16
CA VAL A 162 10.21 5.05 6.37
C VAL A 162 10.94 4.53 7.61
N VAL A 163 11.55 3.34 7.54
CA VAL A 163 12.36 2.79 8.63
C VAL A 163 13.51 3.72 8.98
N ASP A 164 14.28 4.17 7.99
CA ASP A 164 15.40 5.10 8.20
C ASP A 164 14.93 6.42 8.85
N PHE A 165 13.78 6.94 8.41
CA PHE A 165 13.19 8.15 8.96
C PHE A 165 12.76 7.97 10.43
N VAL A 166 12.14 6.86 10.76
CA VAL A 166 11.72 6.52 12.11
C VAL A 166 12.94 6.41 13.04
N TYR A 167 14.00 5.72 12.62
CA TYR A 167 15.25 5.65 13.39
C TYR A 167 15.89 7.02 13.63
N GLN A 168 15.81 7.95 12.69
CA GLN A 168 16.32 9.31 12.89
C GLN A 168 15.52 10.06 13.97
N ILE A 169 14.19 9.90 13.98
CA ILE A 169 13.34 10.54 14.99
C ILE A 169 13.62 9.97 16.37
N ASP A 170 13.68 8.64 16.49
CA ASP A 170 13.90 7.98 17.78
C ASP A 170 15.24 8.40 18.42
N ARG A 171 16.30 8.55 17.60
CA ARG A 171 17.61 9.05 18.08
C ARG A 171 17.59 10.49 18.56
N ASN A 172 16.73 11.33 17.98
CA ASN A 172 16.64 12.74 18.36
C ASN A 172 15.78 12.97 19.62
N HIS A 173 15.12 11.94 20.11
CA HIS A 173 14.30 11.98 21.34
C HIS A 173 14.97 11.31 22.56
N ILE A 174 16.22 10.81 22.42
CA ILE A 174 17.10 10.32 23.49
C ILE A 174 18.09 11.42 23.86
#